data_e3457513da5678b8624809a1555c681d
#
_entry.id   e3457513da5678b8624809a1555c681d
#
_cell.length_a   1.000
_cell.length_b   1.000
_cell.length_c   1.000
_cell.angle_alpha   90.00
_cell.angle_beta   90.00
_cell.angle_gamma   90.00
#
_symmetry.space_group_name_H-M   'P 1'
#
loop_
_entity.id
_entity.type
_entity.pdbx_description
1 polymer ?
#
loop_
_entity_poly.entity_id
_entity_poly.type
_entity_poly.pdbx_seq_one_letter_code
_entity_poly.pdbx_strand_id
1 'polypeptide(L)' 'EKEIVFRVEGWEDSSITLELEPEKEYKVFIEGTNIGKMKANLGGKLVLSVEMNPGQVYAIKVVKL' A
#
# COMPACT_ATOMS: atom_id res chain seq x y z
N GLU A 1 -7.64 7.44 -13.76
CA GLU A 1 -6.93 7.11 -12.55
C GLU A 1 -7.67 6.08 -11.73
N LYS A 2 -6.95 5.13 -11.24
CA LYS A 2 -7.49 4.11 -10.35
C LYS A 2 -7.02 4.36 -8.93
N GLU A 3 -7.94 4.22 -8.01
CA GLU A 3 -7.68 4.39 -6.61
C GLU A 3 -8.14 3.14 -5.89
N ILE A 4 -7.28 2.60 -5.04
CA ILE A 4 -7.60 1.43 -4.24
C ILE A 4 -7.51 1.85 -2.78
N VAL A 5 -8.60 1.67 -2.05
CA VAL A 5 -8.65 1.98 -0.63
C VAL A 5 -9.04 0.72 0.12
N PHE A 6 -8.27 0.39 1.13
CA PHE A 6 -8.58 -0.76 1.97
C PHE A 6 -8.09 -0.53 3.38
N ARG A 7 -8.55 -1.35 4.29
CA ARG A 7 -8.15 -1.31 5.69
C ARG A 7 -7.45 -2.59 6.07
N VAL A 8 -6.43 -2.44 6.89
CA VAL A 8 -5.67 -3.57 7.39
C VAL A 8 -5.63 -3.48 8.90
N GLU A 9 -5.97 -4.60 9.56
CA GLU A 9 -5.83 -4.68 10.99
C GLU A 9 -4.38 -4.91 11.35
N GLY A 10 -3.84 -4.09 12.24
CA GLY A 10 -2.47 -4.17 12.67
C GLY A 10 -2.22 -5.43 13.47
N TRP A 11 -1.07 -6.02 13.25
CA TRP A 11 -0.65 -7.24 13.92
C TRP A 11 0.69 -6.97 14.57
N GLU A 12 1.76 -7.25 13.92
CA GLU A 12 3.10 -6.75 14.18
C GLU A 12 3.54 -6.06 12.91
N ASP A 13 4.81 -5.76 12.75
CA ASP A 13 5.30 -5.21 11.50
C ASP A 13 4.96 -6.18 10.37
N SER A 14 4.27 -5.69 9.38
CA SER A 14 3.72 -6.52 8.32
C SER A 14 4.17 -6.06 6.95
N SER A 15 4.36 -7.03 6.06
CA SER A 15 4.53 -6.75 4.64
C SER A 15 3.22 -7.05 3.95
N ILE A 16 2.76 -6.10 3.15
CA ILE A 16 1.53 -6.23 2.38
C ILE A 16 1.91 -6.29 0.91
N THR A 17 1.49 -7.34 0.22
CA THR A 17 1.73 -7.47 -1.21
C THR A 17 0.45 -7.18 -1.97
N LEU A 18 0.51 -6.22 -2.87
CA LEU A 18 -0.61 -5.84 -3.72
C LEU A 18 -0.35 -6.30 -5.14
N GLU A 19 -1.39 -6.80 -5.80
CA GLU A 19 -1.32 -7.14 -7.21
C GLU A 19 -1.92 -6.00 -8.00
N LEU A 20 -1.08 -5.31 -8.75
CA LEU A 20 -1.42 -4.10 -9.49
C LEU A 20 -0.96 -4.25 -10.95
N GLU A 21 -1.00 -3.16 -11.70
CA GLU A 21 -0.52 -3.20 -13.08
C GLU A 21 1.01 -3.19 -13.11
N PRO A 22 1.63 -4.07 -13.92
CA PRO A 22 3.08 -4.15 -14.01
C PRO A 22 3.72 -2.82 -14.41
N GLU A 23 4.83 -2.51 -13.78
CA GLU A 23 5.67 -1.36 -14.09
C GLU A 23 5.01 0.02 -14.00
N LYS A 24 3.84 0.10 -13.36
CA LYS A 24 3.18 1.39 -13.14
C LYS A 24 3.56 1.97 -11.80
N GLU A 25 3.55 3.29 -11.72
CA GLU A 25 3.85 3.99 -10.48
C GLU A 25 2.58 4.33 -9.73
N TYR A 26 2.66 4.27 -8.42
CA TYR A 26 1.55 4.52 -7.52
C TYR A 26 1.98 5.43 -6.38
N LYS A 27 1.07 6.29 -5.96
CA LYS A 27 1.21 7.01 -4.69
C LYS A 27 0.56 6.20 -3.59
N VAL A 28 1.22 6.09 -2.47
CA VAL A 28 0.71 5.31 -1.34
C VAL A 28 0.50 6.23 -0.15
N PHE A 29 -0.67 6.12 0.45
CA PHE A 29 -1.04 6.87 1.63
C PHE A 29 -1.40 5.88 2.74
N ILE A 30 -0.89 6.13 3.93
CA ILE A 30 -1.24 5.35 5.12
C ILE A 30 -1.78 6.33 6.15
N GLU A 31 -3.01 6.11 6.58
CA GLU A 31 -3.74 7.00 7.50
C GLU A 31 -3.72 8.45 7.02
N GLY A 32 -3.88 8.63 5.71
CA GLY A 32 -3.89 9.96 5.10
C GLY A 32 -2.51 10.57 4.88
N THR A 33 -1.46 9.92 5.33
CA THR A 33 -0.10 10.42 5.16
C THR A 33 0.53 9.85 3.90
N ASN A 34 0.98 10.72 3.02
CA ASN A 34 1.69 10.32 1.81
C ASN A 34 3.06 9.76 2.16
N ILE A 35 3.28 8.48 1.90
CA ILE A 35 4.57 7.84 2.16
C ILE A 35 5.46 7.76 0.93
N GLY A 36 5.01 8.31 -0.19
CA GLY A 36 5.80 8.39 -1.40
C GLY A 36 5.23 7.63 -2.58
N LYS A 37 6.01 7.61 -3.64
CA LYS A 37 5.67 6.87 -4.86
C LYS A 37 6.39 5.54 -4.85
N MET A 38 5.70 4.53 -5.33
CA MET A 38 6.27 3.20 -5.47
C MET A 38 5.92 2.65 -6.84
N LYS A 39 6.80 1.84 -7.39
CA LYS A 39 6.59 1.23 -8.68
C LYS A 39 6.34 -0.27 -8.50
N ALA A 40 5.30 -0.76 -9.13
CA ALA A 40 5.04 -2.19 -9.16
C ALA A 40 6.11 -2.90 -9.99
N ASN A 41 6.45 -4.12 -9.62
CA ASN A 41 7.48 -4.88 -10.36
C ASN A 41 6.94 -5.42 -11.67
N LEU A 42 7.77 -6.19 -12.37
CA LEU A 42 7.39 -6.75 -13.67
C LEU A 42 6.18 -7.67 -13.60
N GLY A 43 5.95 -8.29 -12.46
CA GLY A 43 4.76 -9.12 -12.23
C GLY A 43 3.56 -8.36 -11.74
N GLY A 44 3.65 -7.04 -11.59
CA GLY A 44 2.56 -6.22 -11.09
C GLY A 44 2.44 -6.21 -9.58
N LYS A 45 3.44 -6.70 -8.87
CA LYS A 45 3.37 -6.77 -7.40
C LYS A 45 4.05 -5.56 -6.77
N LEU A 46 3.38 -5.01 -5.78
CA LEU A 46 3.90 -3.93 -4.97
C LEU A 46 3.92 -4.40 -3.52
N VAL A 47 5.09 -4.35 -2.89
CA VAL A 47 5.25 -4.77 -1.50
C VAL A 47 5.38 -3.54 -0.62
N LEU A 48 4.52 -3.46 0.37
CA LEU A 48 4.54 -2.39 1.38
C LEU A 48 4.99 -2.98 2.70
N SER A 49 5.99 -2.36 3.31
CA SER A 49 6.39 -2.69 4.68
C SER A 49 5.85 -1.60 5.59
N VAL A 50 5.02 -1.97 6.53
CA VAL A 50 4.33 -1.01 7.40
C VAL A 50 4.55 -1.41 8.85
N GLU A 51 4.95 -0.45 9.66
CA GLU A 51 4.98 -0.64 11.10
C GLU A 51 3.57 -0.49 11.63
N MET A 52 3.07 -1.51 12.27
CA MET A 52 1.71 -1.53 12.77
C MET A 52 1.68 -1.89 14.25
N ASN A 53 0.78 -1.23 14.97
CA ASN A 53 0.52 -1.61 16.36
C ASN A 53 -0.59 -2.65 16.36
N PRO A 54 -0.45 -3.73 17.13
CA PRO A 54 -1.49 -4.76 17.22
C PRO A 54 -2.83 -4.17 17.66
N GLY A 55 -3.89 -4.62 17.03
CA GLY A 55 -5.24 -4.20 17.37
C GLY A 55 -5.70 -2.88 16.78
N GLN A 56 -4.86 -2.17 16.06
CA GLN A 56 -5.25 -0.95 15.37
C GLN A 56 -5.57 -1.24 13.90
N VAL A 57 -6.49 -0.46 13.36
CA VAL A 57 -6.86 -0.58 11.96
C VAL A 57 -6.24 0.58 11.18
N TYR A 58 -5.60 0.27 10.08
CA TYR A 58 -4.93 1.26 9.24
C TYR A 58 -5.64 1.36 7.90
N ALA A 59 -5.94 2.58 7.49
CA ALA A 59 -6.49 2.86 6.18
C ALA A 59 -5.35 3.07 5.19
N ILE A 60 -5.32 2.29 4.14
CA ILE A 60 -4.29 2.36 3.11
C ILE A 60 -4.94 2.72 1.78
N LYS A 61 -4.38 3.73 1.13
CA LYS A 61 -4.87 4.20 -0.14
C LYS A 61 -3.73 4.17 -1.15
N VAL A 62 -3.99 3.57 -2.30
CA VAL A 62 -3.02 3.47 -3.39
C VAL A 62 -3.64 4.10 -4.62
N VAL A 63 -2.97 5.09 -5.17
CA VAL A 63 -3.46 5.83 -6.33
C VAL A 63 -2.51 5.64 -7.50
N LYS A 64 -3.03 5.14 -8.61
CA LYS A 64 -2.25 4.98 -9.83
C LYS A 64 -1.95 6.33 -10.44
N LEU A 65 -0.71 6.56 -10.78
CA LEU A 65 -0.24 7.77 -11.45
C LEU A 65 -0.39 7.72 -12.97
#